data_ad24ac1ad2e55dc96c3040fa74c31e12
#
_entry.id   ad24ac1ad2e55dc96c3040fa74c31e12
#
_cell.length_a   1.000
_cell.length_b   1.000
_cell.length_c   1.000
_cell.angle_alpha   90.00
_cell.angle_beta   90.00
_cell.angle_gamma   90.00
#
_symmetry.space_group_name_H-M   'P 1'
#
loop_
_entity.id
_entity.type
_entity.pdbx_description
1 polymer ?
#
loop_
_entity_poly.entity_id
_entity_poly.type
_entity_poly.pdbx_seq_one_letter_code
_entity_poly.pdbx_strand_id
1 'polypeptide(L)'
;MKKLNLLEGMCAFLFLTVLPVRGQEDSTRIARTLTTDEVVVTGTRNETDIRHLPMTISVVDRKQLESNYQPSVLPTLTEQVPSFFTTSRGIMGYGVSTGAAGGMSLRGVGGSPTAGLLVLIDGHPQYMGLMGHPIADAYQTMMTERVEVLRGPASVLYGSNAMGGVINIVTRQMQEEGTKTDLQLGYGSYNTLQTEVSNRVKHGRFRSVATGSYNRSDGHRPDMEFEQYSGYVKLGYDLSNHWKVWGDLNATHFNASNPGTIAAPYIDNDSRITRGMASAALENHYDRTSGALSFFYNWG
;
A
#
# COMPACT_ATOMS: atom_id res chain seq x y z
N MET A 1 14.45 -28.88 28.25
CA MET A 1 14.38 -27.60 27.60
C MET A 1 12.97 -27.44 27.07
N LYS A 2 12.16 -26.59 27.69
CA LYS A 2 10.72 -26.49 27.44
C LYS A 2 10.50 -25.52 26.26
N LYS A 3 9.91 -26.01 25.17
CA LYS A 3 9.37 -25.17 24.10
C LYS A 3 8.10 -24.50 24.66
N LEU A 4 8.15 -23.21 24.81
CA LEU A 4 7.01 -22.40 25.22
C LEU A 4 6.12 -22.24 24.00
N ASN A 5 4.91 -22.79 24.05
CA ASN A 5 3.92 -22.69 22.98
C ASN A 5 3.37 -21.25 22.94
N LEU A 6 3.80 -20.51 21.95
CA LEU A 6 3.32 -19.14 21.67
C LEU A 6 1.87 -19.11 21.12
N LEU A 7 1.25 -20.27 20.95
CA LEU A 7 -0.08 -20.41 20.32
C LEU A 7 -1.25 -20.18 21.28
N GLU A 8 -1.04 -20.20 22.60
CA GLU A 8 -2.14 -20.05 23.56
C GLU A 8 -2.50 -18.59 23.89
N GLY A 9 -1.67 -17.63 23.52
CA GLY A 9 -1.91 -16.21 23.79
C GLY A 9 -2.82 -15.48 22.78
N MET A 10 -3.08 -16.06 21.62
CA MET A 10 -3.77 -15.37 20.52
C MET A 10 -5.28 -15.63 20.45
N CYS A 11 -5.80 -16.59 21.22
CA CYS A 11 -7.25 -16.91 21.25
C CYS A 11 -8.09 -16.05 22.20
N ALA A 12 -7.49 -15.20 23.04
CA ALA A 12 -8.22 -14.47 24.08
C ALA A 12 -8.80 -13.11 23.66
N PHE A 13 -8.60 -12.66 22.43
CA PHE A 13 -9.06 -11.34 21.98
C PHE A 13 -10.25 -11.34 21.01
N LEU A 14 -10.86 -12.51 20.75
CA LEU A 14 -11.94 -12.61 19.74
C LEU A 14 -13.35 -12.70 20.35
N PHE A 15 -13.53 -12.31 21.62
CA PHE A 15 -14.87 -12.23 22.23
C PHE A 15 -15.20 -10.79 22.58
N LEU A 16 -15.56 -9.97 21.59
CA LEU A 16 -16.32 -8.75 21.89
C LEU A 16 -17.36 -8.46 20.81
N THR A 17 -18.62 -8.67 21.25
CA THR A 17 -19.87 -8.05 20.79
C THR A 17 -20.31 -8.33 19.36
N VAL A 18 -21.10 -9.39 19.22
CA VAL A 18 -22.13 -9.49 18.19
C VAL A 18 -23.21 -8.43 18.50
N LEU A 19 -23.14 -7.28 17.86
CA LEU A 19 -24.24 -6.32 17.84
C LEU A 19 -25.22 -6.75 16.74
N PRO A 20 -26.55 -6.66 16.98
CA PRO A 20 -27.55 -7.05 15.99
C PRO A 20 -27.48 -6.14 14.77
N VAL A 21 -27.19 -6.74 13.60
CA VAL A 21 -27.34 -6.10 12.30
C VAL A 21 -28.82 -5.82 12.08
N ARG A 22 -29.25 -4.58 12.26
CA ARG A 22 -30.53 -4.12 11.71
C ARG A 22 -30.31 -3.81 10.24
N GLY A 23 -30.94 -4.62 9.39
CA GLY A 23 -31.04 -4.31 7.97
C GLY A 23 -31.72 -2.96 7.79
N GLN A 24 -31.03 -2.02 7.17
CA GLN A 24 -31.60 -0.73 6.78
C GLN A 24 -32.12 -0.89 5.36
N GLU A 25 -33.42 -0.61 5.19
CA GLU A 25 -34.12 -0.64 3.90
C GLU A 25 -33.44 0.30 2.90
N ASP A 26 -33.17 -0.26 1.76
CA ASP A 26 -32.56 0.36 0.61
C ASP A 26 -33.50 1.40 -0.01
N SER A 27 -33.35 2.65 0.38
CA SER A 27 -33.95 3.76 -0.35
C SER A 27 -33.04 4.11 -1.52
N THR A 28 -33.45 3.65 -2.72
CA THR A 28 -32.89 4.04 -4.01
C THR A 28 -32.93 5.55 -4.22
N ARG A 29 -32.05 6.29 -3.59
CA ARG A 29 -31.60 7.58 -4.06
C ARG A 29 -30.53 7.31 -5.09
N ILE A 30 -30.87 7.47 -6.37
CA ILE A 30 -29.89 7.73 -7.42
C ILE A 30 -29.20 9.04 -7.02
N ALA A 31 -28.19 8.94 -6.17
CA ALA A 31 -27.21 9.98 -6.01
C ALA A 31 -26.56 10.09 -7.38
N ARG A 32 -26.84 11.13 -8.14
CA ARG A 32 -25.97 11.58 -9.22
C ARG A 32 -24.61 11.72 -8.58
N THR A 33 -23.75 10.74 -8.78
CA THR A 33 -22.33 10.85 -8.47
C THR A 33 -21.83 11.92 -9.41
N LEU A 34 -21.81 13.17 -8.95
CA LEU A 34 -20.96 14.17 -9.52
C LEU A 34 -19.56 13.58 -9.38
N THR A 35 -18.96 13.17 -10.49
CA THR A 35 -17.54 12.89 -10.52
C THR A 35 -16.87 14.14 -10.03
N THR A 36 -16.48 14.16 -8.77
CA THR A 36 -15.62 15.20 -8.24
C THR A 36 -14.39 15.16 -9.12
N ASP A 37 -14.03 16.29 -9.70
CA ASP A 37 -12.85 16.41 -10.53
C ASP A 37 -11.68 15.76 -9.79
N GLU A 38 -10.99 14.88 -10.47
CA GLU A 38 -9.98 14.03 -9.85
C GLU A 38 -8.81 14.87 -9.37
N VAL A 39 -8.67 14.97 -8.05
CA VAL A 39 -7.62 15.76 -7.42
C VAL A 39 -6.44 14.88 -7.09
N VAL A 40 -5.25 15.28 -7.48
CA VAL A 40 -4.00 14.57 -7.28
C VAL A 40 -2.98 15.44 -6.55
N VAL A 41 -2.10 14.81 -5.80
CA VAL A 41 -1.03 15.47 -5.05
C VAL A 41 0.33 15.35 -5.76
N THR A 42 0.52 14.28 -6.50
CA THR A 42 1.84 13.89 -7.04
C THR A 42 2.39 14.91 -8.05
N GLY A 43 1.54 15.62 -8.76
CA GLY A 43 2.00 16.56 -9.81
C GLY A 43 2.62 17.85 -9.28
N THR A 44 2.17 18.33 -8.12
CA THR A 44 2.56 19.67 -7.58
C THR A 44 2.93 19.66 -6.10
N ARG A 45 2.83 18.53 -5.42
CA ARG A 45 2.88 18.38 -3.95
C ARG A 45 1.75 19.07 -3.19
N ASN A 46 0.76 19.59 -3.90
CA ASN A 46 -0.47 20.14 -3.35
C ASN A 46 -1.64 19.51 -4.09
N GLU A 47 -2.80 19.44 -3.44
CA GLU A 47 -4.02 18.99 -4.07
C GLU A 47 -4.34 19.88 -5.28
N THR A 48 -4.35 19.29 -6.46
CA THR A 48 -4.56 20.00 -7.71
C THR A 48 -5.41 19.14 -8.65
N ASP A 49 -6.35 19.76 -9.33
CA ASP A 49 -7.13 19.10 -10.37
C ASP A 49 -6.20 18.60 -11.49
N ILE A 50 -6.29 17.31 -11.80
CA ILE A 50 -5.45 16.63 -12.80
C ILE A 50 -5.47 17.33 -14.16
N ARG A 51 -6.59 17.95 -14.54
CA ARG A 51 -6.76 18.65 -15.80
C ARG A 51 -5.90 19.92 -15.93
N HIS A 52 -5.45 20.47 -14.83
CA HIS A 52 -4.61 21.67 -14.80
C HIS A 52 -3.11 21.34 -14.74
N LEU A 53 -2.74 20.06 -14.74
CA LEU A 53 -1.34 19.65 -14.66
C LEU A 53 -0.76 19.46 -16.06
N PRO A 54 0.41 20.05 -16.37
CA PRO A 54 1.13 19.81 -17.62
C PRO A 54 1.86 18.46 -17.62
N MET A 55 1.32 17.45 -16.95
CA MET A 55 1.94 16.15 -16.73
C MET A 55 0.93 15.04 -16.96
N THR A 56 1.41 13.88 -17.39
CA THR A 56 0.54 12.72 -17.58
C THR A 56 0.48 11.93 -16.26
N ILE A 57 -0.66 12.00 -15.59
CA ILE A 57 -0.92 11.25 -14.36
C ILE A 57 -2.01 10.20 -14.64
N SER A 58 -1.82 9.00 -14.17
CA SER A 58 -2.85 7.98 -14.06
C SER A 58 -3.22 7.82 -12.60
N VAL A 59 -4.51 7.75 -12.31
CA VAL A 59 -5.02 7.47 -10.97
C VAL A 59 -5.73 6.13 -11.01
N VAL A 60 -5.39 5.28 -10.06
CA VAL A 60 -6.10 4.03 -9.78
C VAL A 60 -6.83 4.22 -8.46
N ASP A 61 -8.14 4.28 -8.55
CA ASP A 61 -9.01 4.57 -7.40
C ASP A 61 -9.28 3.31 -6.54
N ARG A 62 -9.93 3.53 -5.39
CA ARG A 62 -10.29 2.45 -4.47
C ARG A 62 -11.16 1.38 -5.12
N LYS A 63 -12.10 1.75 -5.97
CA LYS A 63 -13.00 0.81 -6.64
C LYS A 63 -12.24 -0.12 -7.59
N GLN A 64 -11.27 0.41 -8.32
CA GLN A 64 -10.40 -0.37 -9.19
C GLN A 64 -9.50 -1.30 -8.38
N LEU A 65 -8.94 -0.85 -7.25
CA LEU A 65 -8.15 -1.68 -6.35
C LEU A 65 -8.98 -2.83 -5.75
N GLU A 66 -10.22 -2.58 -5.36
CA GLU A 66 -11.13 -3.59 -4.80
C GLU A 66 -11.60 -4.60 -5.84
N SER A 67 -11.66 -4.24 -7.13
CA SER A 67 -12.14 -5.13 -8.18
C SER A 67 -11.27 -6.38 -8.39
N ASN A 68 -10.00 -6.31 -8.07
CA ASN A 68 -9.02 -7.37 -8.30
C ASN A 68 -8.70 -8.23 -7.08
N TYR A 69 -9.14 -7.82 -5.88
CA TYR A 69 -8.88 -8.54 -4.61
C TYR A 69 -7.42 -8.99 -4.42
N GLN A 70 -6.46 -8.17 -4.85
CA GLN A 70 -5.04 -8.47 -4.71
C GLN A 70 -4.48 -7.87 -3.42
N PRO A 71 -3.61 -8.60 -2.67
CA PRO A 71 -2.98 -8.07 -1.46
C PRO A 71 -2.07 -6.87 -1.75
N SER A 72 -1.43 -6.86 -2.91
CA SER A 72 -0.56 -5.78 -3.38
C SER A 72 -1.26 -4.91 -4.43
N VAL A 73 -0.93 -3.62 -4.48
CA VAL A 73 -1.43 -2.70 -5.51
C VAL A 73 -0.82 -2.94 -6.89
N LEU A 74 0.33 -3.62 -6.98
CA LEU A 74 1.10 -3.73 -8.22
C LEU A 74 0.40 -4.47 -9.36
N PRO A 75 -0.33 -5.58 -9.15
CA PRO A 75 -1.10 -6.22 -10.22
C PRO A 75 -2.12 -5.26 -10.84
N THR A 76 -2.87 -4.53 -10.01
CA THR A 76 -3.84 -3.55 -10.47
C THR A 76 -3.17 -2.40 -11.25
N LEU A 77 -2.00 -1.94 -10.81
CA LEU A 77 -1.23 -0.95 -11.58
C LEU A 77 -0.78 -1.49 -12.94
N THR A 78 -0.37 -2.75 -13.02
CA THR A 78 0.02 -3.38 -14.29
C THR A 78 -1.14 -3.45 -15.28
N GLU A 79 -2.36 -3.61 -14.80
CA GLU A 79 -3.57 -3.65 -15.63
C GLU A 79 -4.08 -2.27 -16.02
N GLN A 80 -4.04 -1.30 -15.10
CA GLN A 80 -4.71 -0.01 -15.24
C GLN A 80 -3.80 1.13 -15.72
N VAL A 81 -2.48 1.01 -15.52
CA VAL A 81 -1.54 2.08 -15.85
C VAL A 81 -0.78 1.74 -17.13
N PRO A 82 -1.02 2.48 -18.23
CA PRO A 82 -0.32 2.23 -19.49
C PRO A 82 1.20 2.32 -19.35
N SER A 83 1.89 1.30 -19.88
CA SER A 83 3.35 1.17 -19.87
C SER A 83 3.98 0.95 -18.49
N PHE A 84 3.20 0.66 -17.47
CA PHE A 84 3.71 0.13 -16.21
C PHE A 84 3.85 -1.39 -16.32
N PHE A 85 4.97 -1.91 -15.84
CA PHE A 85 5.24 -3.33 -15.81
C PHE A 85 5.94 -3.70 -14.50
N THR A 86 5.56 -4.84 -13.93
CA THR A 86 6.24 -5.43 -12.78
C THR A 86 6.44 -6.92 -12.98
N THR A 87 7.56 -7.44 -12.51
CA THR A 87 7.83 -8.88 -12.51
C THR A 87 7.37 -9.50 -11.20
N SER A 88 6.56 -10.56 -11.28
CA SER A 88 6.15 -11.38 -10.15
C SER A 88 6.86 -12.73 -10.15
N ARG A 89 6.96 -13.37 -8.99
CA ARG A 89 7.57 -14.70 -8.87
C ARG A 89 6.64 -15.84 -9.26
N GLY A 90 5.37 -15.63 -9.10
CA GLY A 90 4.39 -16.68 -9.29
C GLY A 90 3.01 -16.23 -8.82
N ILE A 91 2.37 -17.07 -8.01
CA ILE A 91 1.00 -16.82 -7.55
C ILE A 91 0.95 -15.67 -6.54
N MET A 92 1.95 -15.55 -5.66
CA MET A 92 2.02 -14.54 -4.62
C MET A 92 3.46 -14.15 -4.35
N GLY A 93 3.65 -12.90 -3.94
CA GLY A 93 4.95 -12.35 -3.60
C GLY A 93 5.79 -11.89 -4.77
N TYR A 94 6.67 -10.95 -4.49
CA TYR A 94 7.64 -10.40 -5.44
C TYR A 94 9.06 -10.73 -5.03
N GLY A 95 9.35 -10.68 -3.74
CA GLY A 95 10.70 -10.90 -3.20
C GLY A 95 11.69 -9.80 -3.58
N VAL A 96 12.91 -9.99 -3.13
CA VAL A 96 14.04 -9.09 -3.43
C VAL A 96 15.21 -9.95 -3.84
N SER A 97 15.25 -10.46 -5.02
CA SER A 97 16.40 -11.26 -5.42
C SER A 97 16.93 -10.90 -6.79
N THR A 98 18.21 -11.15 -6.95
CA THR A 98 18.86 -11.22 -8.24
C THR A 98 18.08 -12.15 -9.15
N GLY A 99 17.48 -11.63 -10.18
CA GLY A 99 16.82 -12.45 -11.17
C GLY A 99 15.35 -12.20 -11.33
N ALA A 100 14.81 -11.07 -10.86
CA ALA A 100 13.68 -10.48 -11.54
C ALA A 100 12.32 -10.37 -10.84
N ALA A 101 12.16 -10.79 -9.60
CA ALA A 101 10.88 -10.53 -8.95
C ALA A 101 10.90 -9.15 -8.26
N GLY A 102 9.79 -8.44 -8.33
CA GLY A 102 9.64 -7.11 -7.73
C GLY A 102 10.28 -5.97 -8.50
N GLY A 103 10.86 -6.23 -9.67
CA GLY A 103 11.32 -5.18 -10.56
C GLY A 103 10.14 -4.44 -11.17
N MET A 104 10.16 -3.11 -11.11
CA MET A 104 9.14 -2.24 -11.68
C MET A 104 9.75 -1.39 -12.78
N SER A 105 9.01 -1.19 -13.86
CA SER A 105 9.37 -0.25 -14.92
C SER A 105 8.18 0.56 -15.38
N LEU A 106 8.45 1.78 -15.82
CA LEU A 106 7.46 2.68 -16.38
C LEU A 106 8.05 3.32 -17.63
N ARG A 107 7.37 3.12 -18.78
CA ARG A 107 7.85 3.57 -20.10
C ARG A 107 9.30 3.11 -20.40
N GLY A 108 9.67 1.90 -19.96
CA GLY A 108 11.00 1.33 -20.17
C GLY A 108 12.08 1.83 -19.21
N VAL A 109 11.77 2.75 -18.30
CA VAL A 109 12.68 3.17 -17.23
C VAL A 109 12.39 2.37 -15.97
N GLY A 110 13.41 1.84 -15.32
CA GLY A 110 13.31 0.94 -14.18
C GLY A 110 13.88 -0.44 -14.49
N GLY A 111 13.34 -1.46 -13.87
CA GLY A 111 13.75 -2.85 -14.09
C GLY A 111 14.06 -3.59 -12.81
N SER A 112 15.03 -4.50 -12.85
CA SER A 112 15.48 -5.26 -11.68
C SER A 112 17.00 -5.10 -11.52
N PRO A 113 17.46 -4.40 -10.49
CA PRO A 113 16.69 -3.69 -9.46
C PRO A 113 15.94 -2.47 -10.02
N THR A 114 14.86 -2.08 -9.37
CA THR A 114 14.09 -0.89 -9.77
C THR A 114 14.91 0.37 -9.52
N ALA A 115 15.33 1.03 -10.58
CA ALA A 115 16.06 2.29 -10.53
C ALA A 115 15.37 3.35 -11.40
N GLY A 116 15.42 4.61 -10.98
CA GLY A 116 14.80 5.71 -11.73
C GLY A 116 13.26 5.75 -11.67
N LEU A 117 12.63 4.91 -10.86
CA LEU A 117 11.21 4.94 -10.54
C LEU A 117 11.03 5.10 -9.03
N LEU A 118 10.44 6.21 -8.62
CA LEU A 118 10.27 6.53 -7.20
C LEU A 118 8.91 6.06 -6.71
N VAL A 119 8.89 5.34 -5.59
CA VAL A 119 7.66 4.99 -4.89
C VAL A 119 7.54 5.81 -3.62
N LEU A 120 6.36 6.36 -3.40
CA LEU A 120 6.00 7.16 -2.22
C LEU A 120 4.81 6.51 -1.51
N ILE A 121 4.74 6.65 -0.20
CA ILE A 121 3.52 6.46 0.60
C ILE A 121 3.21 7.80 1.26
N ASP A 122 2.05 8.37 0.98
CA ASP A 122 1.63 9.71 1.41
C ASP A 122 2.71 10.78 1.16
N GLY A 123 3.39 10.69 0.01
CA GLY A 123 4.47 11.61 -0.36
C GLY A 123 5.85 11.30 0.25
N HIS A 124 5.97 10.29 1.11
CA HIS A 124 7.24 9.90 1.74
C HIS A 124 7.96 8.80 0.94
N PRO A 125 9.22 9.04 0.50
CA PRO A 125 9.96 8.09 -0.31
C PRO A 125 10.17 6.74 0.37
N GLN A 126 9.95 5.68 -0.39
CA GLN A 126 10.16 4.30 0.04
C GLN A 126 11.53 3.81 -0.45
N TYR A 127 12.57 4.05 0.35
CA TYR A 127 13.91 3.59 0.05
C TYR A 127 14.28 2.35 0.88
N MET A 128 15.04 1.46 0.29
CA MET A 128 15.66 0.37 1.02
C MET A 128 17.18 0.41 0.89
N GLY A 129 17.84 0.43 2.05
CA GLY A 129 19.28 0.26 2.18
C GLY A 129 20.11 1.13 1.23
N LEU A 130 21.31 0.66 0.96
CA LEU A 130 22.31 1.40 0.17
C LEU A 130 21.87 1.64 -1.29
N MET A 131 21.08 0.75 -1.86
CA MET A 131 20.72 0.79 -3.28
C MET A 131 19.42 1.57 -3.57
N GLY A 132 18.68 1.99 -2.54
CA GLY A 132 17.48 2.78 -2.71
C GLY A 132 16.32 2.06 -3.43
N HIS A 133 16.30 0.73 -3.44
CA HIS A 133 15.26 -0.03 -4.12
C HIS A 133 13.93 0.03 -3.37
N PRO A 134 12.82 0.25 -4.08
CA PRO A 134 11.51 0.01 -3.51
C PRO A 134 11.28 -1.50 -3.30
N ILE A 135 10.62 -1.87 -2.21
CA ILE A 135 10.26 -3.25 -1.89
C ILE A 135 8.80 -3.51 -2.26
N ALA A 136 8.61 -4.23 -3.34
CA ALA A 136 7.30 -4.49 -3.93
C ALA A 136 6.28 -5.11 -2.95
N ASP A 137 6.73 -6.01 -2.10
CA ASP A 137 5.87 -6.69 -1.12
C ASP A 137 5.37 -5.79 0.03
N ALA A 138 5.88 -4.56 0.15
CA ALA A 138 5.42 -3.59 1.16
C ALA A 138 4.19 -2.78 0.71
N TYR A 139 3.77 -2.86 -0.56
CA TYR A 139 2.71 -2.02 -1.12
C TYR A 139 1.35 -2.67 -1.04
N GLN A 140 0.71 -2.57 0.12
CA GLN A 140 -0.54 -3.26 0.48
C GLN A 140 -1.77 -2.51 -0.05
N THR A 141 -2.69 -3.26 -0.69
CA THR A 141 -3.96 -2.73 -1.20
C THR A 141 -4.86 -2.23 -0.06
N MET A 142 -4.88 -2.92 1.08
CA MET A 142 -5.79 -2.62 2.19
C MET A 142 -5.56 -1.23 2.80
N MET A 143 -4.31 -0.78 2.90
CA MET A 143 -4.01 0.57 3.41
C MET A 143 -4.25 1.67 2.37
N THR A 144 -4.43 1.32 1.09
CA THR A 144 -4.42 2.24 -0.04
C THR A 144 -5.82 2.76 -0.36
N GLU A 145 -5.98 4.07 -0.45
CA GLU A 145 -7.19 4.73 -0.96
C GLU A 145 -7.15 4.87 -2.49
N ARG A 146 -6.02 5.33 -3.00
CA ARG A 146 -5.75 5.44 -4.44
C ARG A 146 -4.25 5.39 -4.69
N VAL A 147 -3.89 5.14 -5.94
CA VAL A 147 -2.50 5.24 -6.39
C VAL A 147 -2.42 6.27 -7.53
N GLU A 148 -1.56 7.25 -7.37
CA GLU A 148 -1.28 8.27 -8.35
C GLU A 148 0.04 7.93 -9.05
N VAL A 149 0.03 7.77 -10.37
CA VAL A 149 1.22 7.43 -11.15
C VAL A 149 1.54 8.55 -12.11
N LEU A 150 2.56 9.32 -11.78
CA LEU A 150 3.14 10.33 -12.68
C LEU A 150 4.02 9.62 -13.70
N ARG A 151 3.63 9.68 -14.97
CA ARG A 151 4.29 8.98 -16.07
C ARG A 151 5.22 9.91 -16.84
N GLY A 152 6.50 9.88 -16.50
CA GLY A 152 7.54 10.68 -17.15
C GLY A 152 8.50 11.30 -16.12
N PRO A 153 9.50 12.05 -16.59
CA PRO A 153 10.54 12.57 -15.72
C PRO A 153 9.97 13.58 -14.70
N ALA A 154 10.23 13.33 -13.44
CA ALA A 154 9.80 14.16 -12.32
C ALA A 154 10.97 14.54 -11.39
N SER A 155 12.20 14.40 -11.88
CA SER A 155 13.41 14.62 -11.09
C SER A 155 13.55 16.04 -10.54
N VAL A 156 12.95 17.02 -11.19
CA VAL A 156 12.93 18.41 -10.70
C VAL A 156 12.15 18.53 -9.38
N LEU A 157 11.08 17.73 -9.21
CA LEU A 157 10.24 17.75 -8.02
C LEU A 157 10.69 16.75 -6.95
N TYR A 158 11.21 15.60 -7.37
CA TYR A 158 11.39 14.42 -6.53
C TYR A 158 12.82 13.88 -6.47
N GLY A 159 13.76 14.48 -7.23
CA GLY A 159 15.16 14.06 -7.24
C GLY A 159 15.48 12.94 -8.23
N SER A 160 16.71 12.43 -8.18
CA SER A 160 17.29 11.55 -9.20
C SER A 160 16.56 10.23 -9.42
N ASN A 161 15.88 9.69 -8.41
CA ASN A 161 15.17 8.42 -8.54
C ASN A 161 13.81 8.54 -9.25
N ALA A 162 13.42 9.72 -9.70
CA ALA A 162 12.15 9.96 -10.40
C ALA A 162 12.33 10.23 -11.90
N MET A 163 13.31 9.60 -12.55
CA MET A 163 13.58 9.79 -14.00
C MET A 163 12.49 9.19 -14.88
N GLY A 164 11.97 8.02 -14.54
CA GLY A 164 10.90 7.33 -15.28
C GLY A 164 9.51 7.74 -14.82
N GLY A 165 9.40 8.17 -13.58
CA GLY A 165 8.13 8.56 -12.98
C GLY A 165 8.08 8.41 -11.48
N VAL A 166 6.89 8.66 -10.94
CA VAL A 166 6.61 8.56 -9.49
C VAL A 166 5.32 7.77 -9.31
N ILE A 167 5.33 6.82 -8.38
CA ILE A 167 4.15 6.12 -7.89
C ILE A 167 3.90 6.61 -6.47
N ASN A 168 2.78 7.27 -6.23
CA ASN A 168 2.38 7.72 -4.90
C ASN A 168 1.17 6.94 -4.41
N ILE A 169 1.37 6.16 -3.36
CA ILE A 169 0.33 5.41 -2.67
C ILE A 169 -0.27 6.32 -1.63
N VAL A 170 -1.51 6.75 -1.85
CA VAL A 170 -2.26 7.58 -0.90
C VAL A 170 -3.03 6.66 0.03
N THR A 171 -2.80 6.81 1.32
CA THR A 171 -3.39 5.91 2.33
C THR A 171 -4.83 6.29 2.67
N ARG A 172 -5.59 5.30 3.13
CA ARG A 172 -6.99 5.45 3.50
C ARG A 172 -7.16 6.40 4.68
N GLN A 173 -8.27 7.13 4.65
CA GLN A 173 -8.73 7.97 5.74
C GLN A 173 -10.24 7.84 5.89
N MET A 174 -10.77 8.04 7.10
CA MET A 174 -12.20 8.14 7.34
C MET A 174 -12.62 9.61 7.29
N GLN A 175 -13.50 9.96 6.34
CA GLN A 175 -14.01 11.32 6.18
C GLN A 175 -15.35 11.53 6.88
N GLU A 176 -16.16 10.48 6.96
CA GLU A 176 -17.48 10.51 7.58
C GLU A 176 -17.42 10.08 9.05
N GLU A 177 -18.28 10.67 9.90
CA GLU A 177 -18.40 10.25 11.30
C GLU A 177 -18.83 8.79 11.41
N GLY A 178 -18.19 8.06 12.32
CA GLY A 178 -18.53 6.68 12.62
C GLY A 178 -17.34 5.72 12.60
N THR A 179 -17.67 4.44 12.52
CA THR A 179 -16.67 3.36 12.46
C THR A 179 -17.01 2.44 11.30
N LYS A 180 -16.01 2.09 10.51
CA LYS A 180 -16.15 1.11 9.42
C LYS A 180 -15.09 0.04 9.56
N THR A 181 -15.53 -1.21 9.56
CA THR A 181 -14.64 -2.39 9.59
C THR A 181 -14.85 -3.19 8.32
N ASP A 182 -13.76 -3.46 7.62
CA ASP A 182 -13.74 -4.31 6.44
C ASP A 182 -12.94 -5.57 6.76
N LEU A 183 -13.46 -6.72 6.38
CA LEU A 183 -12.79 -8.02 6.48
C LEU A 183 -12.76 -8.65 5.08
N GLN A 184 -11.60 -9.10 4.67
CA GLN A 184 -11.43 -9.85 3.44
C GLN A 184 -10.79 -11.20 3.75
N LEU A 185 -11.36 -12.26 3.18
CA LEU A 185 -10.85 -13.62 3.27
C LEU A 185 -10.89 -14.26 1.90
N GLY A 186 -9.75 -14.73 1.43
CA GLY A 186 -9.61 -15.45 0.17
C GLY A 186 -8.87 -16.76 0.36
N TYR A 187 -9.32 -17.81 -0.30
CA TYR A 187 -8.64 -19.09 -0.36
C TYR A 187 -8.63 -19.63 -1.79
N GLY A 188 -7.49 -20.15 -2.22
CA GLY A 188 -7.32 -20.59 -3.60
C GLY A 188 -6.35 -21.75 -3.75
N SER A 189 -6.02 -22.06 -5.00
CA SER A 189 -5.09 -23.13 -5.37
C SER A 189 -3.73 -22.96 -4.69
N TYR A 190 -3.01 -24.05 -4.53
CA TYR A 190 -1.69 -24.10 -3.88
C TYR A 190 -1.72 -23.58 -2.44
N ASN A 191 -2.79 -23.91 -1.71
CA ASN A 191 -2.99 -23.50 -0.32
C ASN A 191 -2.85 -21.97 -0.11
N THR A 192 -3.22 -21.20 -1.12
CA THR A 192 -3.17 -19.75 -1.10
C THR A 192 -4.24 -19.22 -0.16
N LEU A 193 -3.82 -18.51 0.88
CA LEU A 193 -4.67 -17.84 1.84
C LEU A 193 -4.37 -16.34 1.83
N GLN A 194 -5.41 -15.53 1.74
CA GLN A 194 -5.37 -14.07 1.86
C GLN A 194 -6.32 -13.64 2.96
N THR A 195 -5.80 -12.94 3.94
CA THR A 195 -6.62 -12.45 5.06
C THR A 195 -6.26 -11.01 5.34
N GLU A 196 -7.25 -10.15 5.35
CA GLU A 196 -7.08 -8.74 5.61
C GLU A 196 -8.19 -8.22 6.50
N VAL A 197 -7.84 -7.39 7.48
CA VAL A 197 -8.77 -6.66 8.33
C VAL A 197 -8.39 -5.19 8.35
N SER A 198 -9.37 -4.32 8.20
CA SER A 198 -9.21 -2.88 8.30
C SER A 198 -10.29 -2.29 9.17
N ASN A 199 -9.90 -1.46 10.12
CA ASN A 199 -10.81 -0.67 10.92
C ASN A 199 -10.51 0.82 10.73
N ARG A 200 -11.55 1.61 10.50
CA ARG A 200 -11.46 3.04 10.31
C ARG A 200 -12.47 3.73 11.20
N VAL A 201 -12.01 4.76 11.90
CA VAL A 201 -12.82 5.51 12.84
C VAL A 201 -12.67 6.99 12.57
N LYS A 202 -13.78 7.72 12.65
CA LYS A 202 -13.78 9.17 12.82
C LYS A 202 -14.75 9.52 13.95
N HIS A 203 -14.27 10.25 14.91
CA HIS A 203 -15.09 10.76 16.01
C HIS A 203 -14.67 12.20 16.35
N GLY A 204 -15.51 13.15 15.94
CA GLY A 204 -15.21 14.56 16.06
C GLY A 204 -13.90 14.94 15.37
N ARG A 205 -12.91 15.34 16.15
CA ARG A 205 -11.58 15.73 15.66
C ARG A 205 -10.60 14.59 15.51
N PHE A 206 -10.94 13.41 16.01
CA PHE A 206 -10.08 12.23 15.96
C PHE A 206 -10.38 11.35 14.74
N ARG A 207 -9.32 10.84 14.12
CA ARG A 207 -9.39 9.86 13.02
C ARG A 207 -8.38 8.76 13.25
N SER A 208 -8.74 7.55 12.93
CA SER A 208 -7.80 6.44 12.92
C SER A 208 -8.08 5.47 11.77
N VAL A 209 -7.02 4.84 11.31
CA VAL A 209 -7.05 3.68 10.42
C VAL A 209 -6.10 2.65 10.99
N ALA A 210 -6.56 1.42 11.14
CA ALA A 210 -5.73 0.28 11.52
C ALA A 210 -6.01 -0.86 10.55
N THR A 211 -4.97 -1.41 9.93
CA THR A 211 -5.09 -2.56 9.03
C THR A 211 -4.10 -3.64 9.42
N GLY A 212 -4.47 -4.89 9.19
CA GLY A 212 -3.60 -6.03 9.35
C GLY A 212 -3.87 -7.05 8.28
N SER A 213 -2.84 -7.72 7.79
CA SER A 213 -2.99 -8.79 6.80
C SER A 213 -2.05 -9.95 7.06
N TYR A 214 -2.52 -11.13 6.68
CA TYR A 214 -1.74 -12.35 6.60
C TYR A 214 -2.01 -13.01 5.25
N ASN A 215 -0.94 -13.25 4.52
CA ASN A 215 -1.00 -13.85 3.20
C ASN A 215 0.00 -15.00 3.11
N ARG A 216 -0.40 -16.11 2.48
CA ARG A 216 0.51 -17.23 2.22
C ARG A 216 0.15 -17.96 0.94
N SER A 217 1.11 -18.65 0.36
CA SER A 217 0.91 -19.61 -0.73
C SER A 217 2.04 -20.61 -0.74
N ASP A 218 1.74 -21.88 -1.04
CA ASP A 218 2.77 -22.91 -1.23
C ASP A 218 3.44 -22.80 -2.61
N GLY A 219 2.89 -21.96 -3.52
CA GLY A 219 3.40 -21.80 -4.87
C GLY A 219 3.01 -22.93 -5.82
N HIS A 220 3.20 -22.71 -7.12
CA HIS A 220 2.80 -23.68 -8.15
C HIS A 220 3.90 -24.72 -8.48
N ARG A 221 5.05 -24.64 -7.81
CA ARG A 221 6.16 -25.60 -7.90
C ARG A 221 6.95 -25.60 -6.59
N PRO A 222 7.79 -26.64 -6.33
CA PRO A 222 8.63 -26.68 -5.13
C PRO A 222 9.50 -25.44 -4.98
N ASP A 223 9.76 -25.06 -3.73
CA ASP A 223 10.60 -23.92 -3.31
C ASP A 223 10.07 -22.55 -3.81
N MET A 224 8.72 -22.42 -3.86
CA MET A 224 8.04 -21.16 -4.20
C MET A 224 7.10 -20.69 -3.10
N GLU A 225 7.33 -21.12 -1.90
CA GLU A 225 6.55 -20.72 -0.75
C GLU A 225 6.68 -19.21 -0.50
N PHE A 226 5.57 -18.62 -0.11
CA PHE A 226 5.48 -17.23 0.30
C PHE A 226 4.62 -17.10 1.55
N GLU A 227 5.08 -16.32 2.50
CA GLU A 227 4.33 -15.97 3.69
C GLU A 227 4.59 -14.51 4.05
N GLN A 228 3.53 -13.77 4.41
CA GLN A 228 3.62 -12.35 4.70
C GLN A 228 2.68 -11.95 5.83
N TYR A 229 3.20 -11.12 6.72
CA TYR A 229 2.46 -10.41 7.76
C TYR A 229 2.64 -8.91 7.55
N SER A 230 1.54 -8.15 7.54
CA SER A 230 1.61 -6.71 7.40
C SER A 230 0.68 -6.02 8.37
N GLY A 231 1.11 -4.86 8.84
CA GLY A 231 0.33 -4.00 9.72
C GLY A 231 0.51 -2.52 9.34
N TYR A 232 -0.57 -1.77 9.44
CA TYR A 232 -0.58 -0.33 9.22
C TYR A 232 -1.50 0.34 10.23
N VAL A 233 -1.03 1.40 10.85
CA VAL A 233 -1.82 2.25 11.74
C VAL A 233 -1.57 3.71 11.38
N LYS A 234 -2.64 4.49 11.24
CA LYS A 234 -2.59 5.93 11.07
C LYS A 234 -3.54 6.58 12.06
N LEU A 235 -3.04 7.58 12.77
CA LEU A 235 -3.79 8.38 13.73
C LEU A 235 -3.74 9.82 13.29
N GLY A 236 -4.88 10.50 13.34
CA GLY A 236 -4.99 11.90 12.99
C GLY A 236 -5.85 12.67 14.00
N TYR A 237 -5.51 13.91 14.21
CA TYR A 237 -6.28 14.82 15.08
C TYR A 237 -6.32 16.23 14.50
N ASP A 238 -7.52 16.78 14.37
CA ASP A 238 -7.75 18.16 13.95
C ASP A 238 -7.57 19.09 15.15
N LEU A 239 -6.40 19.72 15.28
CA LEU A 239 -6.08 20.65 16.38
C LEU A 239 -6.99 21.87 16.34
N SER A 240 -7.29 22.35 15.13
CA SER A 240 -8.21 23.47 14.86
C SER A 240 -8.82 23.31 13.45
N ASN A 241 -9.61 24.28 13.02
CA ASN A 241 -10.16 24.29 11.66
C ASN A 241 -9.07 24.45 10.58
N HIS A 242 -7.88 24.90 10.95
CA HIS A 242 -6.79 25.16 10.03
C HIS A 242 -5.57 24.27 10.26
N TRP A 243 -5.49 23.56 11.38
CA TRP A 243 -4.33 22.77 11.75
C TRP A 243 -4.73 21.33 12.04
N LYS A 244 -4.01 20.40 11.45
CA LYS A 244 -4.11 18.97 11.74
C LYS A 244 -2.74 18.37 12.01
N VAL A 245 -2.71 17.37 12.88
CA VAL A 245 -1.54 16.52 13.13
C VAL A 245 -1.92 15.09 12.81
N TRP A 246 -0.99 14.37 12.24
CA TRP A 246 -1.15 12.94 12.03
C TRP A 246 0.18 12.21 12.15
N GLY A 247 0.10 10.92 12.41
CA GLY A 247 1.23 10.02 12.39
C GLY A 247 0.81 8.63 11.96
N ASP A 248 1.72 7.90 11.34
CA ASP A 248 1.49 6.53 10.91
C ASP A 248 2.69 5.62 11.17
N LEU A 249 2.38 4.34 11.19
CA LEU A 249 3.33 3.25 11.29
C LEU A 249 2.91 2.14 10.33
N ASN A 250 3.83 1.75 9.47
CA ASN A 250 3.71 0.61 8.56
C ASN A 250 4.81 -0.39 8.88
N ALA A 251 4.47 -1.67 8.96
CA ALA A 251 5.45 -2.75 9.08
C ALA A 251 4.99 -3.96 8.27
N THR A 252 5.92 -4.55 7.54
CA THR A 252 5.71 -5.76 6.76
C THR A 252 6.87 -6.71 6.99
N HIS A 253 6.55 -7.97 7.27
CA HIS A 253 7.50 -9.06 7.32
C HIS A 253 7.09 -10.13 6.32
N PHE A 254 8.01 -10.60 5.50
CA PHE A 254 7.74 -11.69 4.59
C PHE A 254 8.90 -12.66 4.46
N ASN A 255 8.54 -13.91 4.22
CA ASN A 255 9.42 -15.00 3.85
C ASN A 255 9.07 -15.38 2.41
N ALA A 256 10.06 -15.48 1.56
CA ALA A 256 9.87 -15.83 0.17
C ALA A 256 10.98 -16.78 -0.30
N SER A 257 10.60 -17.97 -0.70
CA SER A 257 11.53 -18.93 -1.30
C SER A 257 11.81 -18.56 -2.76
N ASN A 258 13.00 -18.78 -3.24
CA ASN A 258 13.41 -18.48 -4.60
C ASN A 258 13.94 -19.73 -5.30
N PRO A 259 13.09 -20.40 -6.09
CA PRO A 259 13.45 -21.69 -6.68
C PRO A 259 14.45 -21.61 -7.85
N GLY A 260 14.81 -20.41 -8.32
CA GLY A 260 15.58 -20.25 -9.54
C GLY A 260 14.79 -20.65 -10.78
N THR A 261 15.47 -20.92 -11.90
CA THR A 261 14.85 -21.41 -13.12
C THR A 261 14.64 -22.93 -13.07
N ILE A 262 13.78 -23.47 -13.95
CA ILE A 262 13.56 -24.91 -14.04
C ILE A 262 14.86 -25.63 -14.45
N ALA A 263 15.65 -25.02 -15.34
CA ALA A 263 16.91 -25.60 -15.83
C ALA A 263 18.07 -25.43 -14.83
N ALA A 264 17.99 -24.47 -13.91
CA ALA A 264 18.99 -24.21 -12.89
C ALA A 264 18.29 -23.84 -11.58
N PRO A 265 17.74 -24.82 -10.86
CA PRO A 265 17.07 -24.59 -9.59
C PRO A 265 18.08 -24.14 -8.53
N TYR A 266 17.64 -23.23 -7.67
CA TYR A 266 18.39 -22.90 -6.46
C TYR A 266 17.97 -23.85 -5.33
N ILE A 267 18.91 -24.16 -4.48
CA ILE A 267 18.69 -24.96 -3.27
C ILE A 267 18.84 -24.02 -2.08
N ASP A 268 17.88 -24.05 -1.16
CA ASP A 268 17.90 -23.26 0.10
C ASP A 268 18.09 -21.75 -0.11
N ASN A 269 17.41 -21.18 -1.09
CA ASN A 269 17.46 -19.74 -1.35
C ASN A 269 16.21 -19.02 -0.86
N ASP A 270 16.14 -18.81 0.44
CA ASP A 270 15.03 -18.11 1.10
C ASP A 270 15.42 -16.67 1.43
N SER A 271 14.48 -15.76 1.20
CA SER A 271 14.58 -14.36 1.60
C SER A 271 13.63 -14.09 2.76
N ARG A 272 14.17 -13.55 3.86
CA ARG A 272 13.41 -13.10 5.03
C ARG A 272 13.64 -11.61 5.21
N ILE A 273 12.60 -10.83 5.04
CA ILE A 273 12.72 -9.38 5.01
C ILE A 273 11.67 -8.78 5.93
N THR A 274 12.12 -7.84 6.75
CA THR A 274 11.24 -6.96 7.53
C THR A 274 11.45 -5.54 7.06
N ARG A 275 10.36 -4.86 6.77
CA ARG A 275 10.34 -3.45 6.36
C ARG A 275 9.36 -2.68 7.20
N GLY A 276 9.71 -1.44 7.47
CA GLY A 276 8.78 -0.53 8.11
C GLY A 276 9.06 0.92 7.79
N MET A 277 8.05 1.73 8.02
CA MET A 277 8.11 3.18 7.97
C MET A 277 7.28 3.74 9.12
N ALA A 278 7.80 4.77 9.75
CA ALA A 278 7.04 5.64 10.63
C ALA A 278 7.05 7.04 10.06
N SER A 279 5.93 7.72 10.08
CA SER A 279 5.86 9.12 9.69
C SER A 279 4.96 9.94 10.61
N ALA A 280 5.20 11.25 10.64
CA ALA A 280 4.37 12.21 11.34
C ALA A 280 4.37 13.53 10.59
N ALA A 281 3.25 14.22 10.58
CA ALA A 281 3.15 15.54 10.00
C ALA A 281 2.26 16.48 10.81
N LEU A 282 2.62 17.74 10.79
CA LEU A 282 1.81 18.87 11.20
C LEU A 282 1.50 19.70 9.96
N GLU A 283 0.24 19.82 9.63
CA GLU A 283 -0.22 20.51 8.41
C GLU A 283 -1.13 21.67 8.76
N ASN A 284 -1.03 22.71 7.96
CA ASN A 284 -1.99 23.80 8.02
C ASN A 284 -2.62 24.08 6.67
N HIS A 285 -3.84 24.53 6.70
CA HIS A 285 -4.60 24.95 5.52
C HIS A 285 -5.41 26.20 5.84
N TYR A 286 -5.11 27.27 5.14
CA TYR A 286 -5.81 28.55 5.14
C TYR A 286 -6.27 28.87 3.73
N ASP A 287 -7.18 29.80 3.55
CA ASP A 287 -7.77 30.16 2.26
C ASP A 287 -6.73 30.50 1.15
N ARG A 288 -5.60 31.05 1.53
CA ARG A 288 -4.56 31.51 0.61
C ARG A 288 -3.19 30.87 0.80
N THR A 289 -3.01 30.11 1.87
CA THR A 289 -1.72 29.51 2.21
C THR A 289 -1.91 28.13 2.83
N SER A 290 -1.04 27.21 2.47
CA SER A 290 -0.95 25.91 3.12
C SER A 290 0.50 25.56 3.39
N GLY A 291 0.75 24.74 4.38
CA GLY A 291 2.08 24.27 4.70
C GLY A 291 2.05 22.95 5.44
N ALA A 292 3.15 22.24 5.40
CA ALA A 292 3.33 21.00 6.14
C ALA A 292 4.76 20.91 6.67
N LEU A 293 4.87 20.46 7.91
CA LEU A 293 6.13 19.98 8.49
C LEU A 293 5.97 18.48 8.67
N SER A 294 6.78 17.69 7.96
CA SER A 294 6.70 16.23 8.03
C SER A 294 8.05 15.63 8.39
N PHE A 295 7.97 14.52 9.10
CA PHE A 295 9.10 13.66 9.43
C PHE A 295 8.77 12.24 9.03
N PHE A 296 9.74 11.51 8.50
CA PHE A 296 9.59 10.08 8.23
C PHE A 296 10.89 9.32 8.50
N TYR A 297 10.75 8.06 8.82
CA TYR A 297 11.86 7.15 9.06
C TYR A 297 11.54 5.78 8.47
N ASN A 298 12.41 5.29 7.60
CA ASN A 298 12.34 3.95 7.02
C ASN A 298 13.36 3.05 7.70
N TRP A 299 12.98 1.80 7.96
CA TRP A 299 13.89 0.76 8.45
C TRP A 299 13.67 -0.57 7.71
N GLY A 300 14.69 -1.44 7.75
CA GLY A 300 14.62 -2.78 7.16
C GLY A 300 15.98 -3.41 6.96
#